data_14c138698c06cdb393151d76a748f8f2
#
_entry.id   14c138698c06cdb393151d76a748f8f2
#
_cell.length_a   1.000
_cell.length_b   1.000
_cell.length_c   1.000
_cell.angle_alpha   90.00
_cell.angle_beta   90.00
_cell.angle_gamma   90.00
#
_symmetry.space_group_name_H-M   'P 1'
#
loop_
_entity.id
_entity.type
_entity.pdbx_description
1 polymer ?
#
loop_
_entity_poly.entity_id
_entity_poly.type
_entity_poly.pdbx_seq_one_letter_code
_entity_poly.pdbx_strand_id
1 'polypeptide(L)'
;MAKLTGRGGSPPLRERSSPGPSIVDPVDDVEAWICTYVPRRFDRPLWESSIRGFVLPLLLAMRPAGRAIAARQAYALTRLAEWCVSEGMDLDVETVLDPDTVERFITTALAWSRSRATYRSDLRRIGRKLTSRAPWEPPPEAIPRRVLAPPYSSNELANFRRMAEQQASPQRRRAAKALIALGAGAGLDGRWCTRIRAADVTPGRSGVLVRVGPPRPRIVPVLASFEADLIELAKAPPERFLVGGTATSRHRASNLLAGLRWPPGSPSLSTRRLRSTWLAHHLTAGTRLPELARAAGLVGVAVLGDLLEFVPSLDDRDAVRQLRGVVS
;
A
#
# COMPACT_ATOMS: atom_id res chain seq x y z
N MET A 1 66.33 33.52 27.47
CA MET A 1 66.83 32.53 26.50
C MET A 1 66.03 31.24 26.70
N ALA A 2 65.06 30.98 25.84
CA ALA A 2 64.32 29.77 25.94
C ALA A 2 63.98 29.34 24.51
N LYS A 3 64.33 28.14 24.12
CA LYS A 3 64.04 27.55 22.80
C LYS A 3 62.75 26.82 22.84
N LEU A 4 61.81 27.26 21.95
CA LEU A 4 60.64 26.55 21.53
C LEU A 4 61.03 25.44 20.53
N THR A 5 60.54 24.22 20.73
CA THR A 5 60.43 23.24 19.68
C THR A 5 59.08 22.53 19.83
N GLY A 6 58.10 22.97 19.03
CA GLY A 6 56.85 22.25 18.82
C GLY A 6 57.04 21.18 17.74
N ARG A 7 56.51 20.00 17.99
CA ARG A 7 56.17 19.04 16.93
C ARG A 7 54.70 18.63 17.10
N GLY A 8 53.87 19.22 16.26
CA GLY A 8 52.53 18.75 16.04
C GLY A 8 52.57 17.45 15.25
N GLY A 9 52.16 16.38 15.89
CA GLY A 9 51.83 15.13 15.22
C GLY A 9 50.36 15.12 14.90
N SER A 10 50.00 15.14 13.59
CA SER A 10 48.67 14.86 13.14
C SER A 10 48.28 13.40 13.48
N PRO A 11 47.09 13.13 13.95
CA PRO A 11 46.65 11.75 14.16
C PRO A 11 46.52 11.01 12.82
N PRO A 12 46.84 9.71 12.79
CA PRO A 12 46.73 8.91 11.56
C PRO A 12 45.28 8.83 11.11
N LEU A 13 45.09 9.04 9.83
CA LEU A 13 43.83 8.79 9.11
C LEU A 13 43.41 7.34 9.38
N ARG A 14 42.27 7.16 10.06
CA ARG A 14 41.61 5.87 10.14
C ARG A 14 41.34 5.40 8.71
N GLU A 15 41.96 4.32 8.33
CA GLU A 15 41.60 3.55 7.13
C GLU A 15 40.11 3.24 7.18
N ARG A 16 39.38 3.70 6.17
CA ARG A 16 37.98 3.30 5.94
C ARG A 16 38.02 1.82 5.63
N SER A 17 37.61 1.00 6.57
CA SER A 17 37.27 -0.39 6.32
C SER A 17 36.36 -0.44 5.10
N SER A 18 36.79 -1.15 4.08
CA SER A 18 35.96 -1.50 2.93
C SER A 18 34.66 -2.12 3.45
N PRO A 19 33.48 -1.76 2.94
CA PRO A 19 32.27 -2.47 3.28
C PRO A 19 32.48 -3.94 2.92
N GLY A 20 32.36 -4.81 3.92
CA GLY A 20 32.31 -6.25 3.71
C GLY A 20 31.23 -6.59 2.68
N PRO A 21 31.28 -7.77 2.07
CA PRO A 21 30.29 -8.14 1.07
C PRO A 21 28.91 -7.95 1.69
N SER A 22 28.09 -7.08 1.07
CA SER A 22 26.68 -6.96 1.39
C SER A 22 26.11 -8.37 1.34
N ILE A 23 25.60 -8.85 2.47
CA ILE A 23 24.69 -10.00 2.48
C ILE A 23 23.50 -9.49 1.66
N VAL A 24 23.52 -9.77 0.37
CA VAL A 24 22.34 -9.70 -0.49
C VAL A 24 21.43 -10.74 0.12
N ASP A 25 20.35 -10.31 0.78
CA ASP A 25 19.24 -11.18 1.10
C ASP A 25 18.98 -12.01 -0.17
N PRO A 26 18.80 -13.34 -0.08
CA PRO A 26 18.57 -14.14 -1.26
C PRO A 26 17.39 -13.50 -1.97
N VAL A 27 17.65 -12.82 -3.07
CA VAL A 27 16.63 -12.39 -4.03
C VAL A 27 15.81 -13.64 -4.22
N ASP A 28 14.54 -13.62 -3.82
CA ASP A 28 13.60 -14.73 -4.03
C ASP A 28 13.81 -15.17 -5.47
N ASP A 29 14.50 -16.27 -5.66
CA ASP A 29 14.79 -16.79 -7.00
C ASP A 29 13.46 -17.25 -7.58
N VAL A 30 12.82 -16.33 -8.27
CA VAL A 30 11.48 -16.52 -8.84
C VAL A 30 11.51 -17.66 -9.85
N GLU A 31 12.62 -17.83 -10.58
CA GLU A 31 12.78 -18.90 -11.56
C GLU A 31 12.87 -20.25 -10.86
N ALA A 32 13.70 -20.37 -9.81
CA ALA A 32 13.77 -21.59 -9.02
C ALA A 32 12.42 -21.93 -8.38
N TRP A 33 11.71 -20.93 -7.88
CA TRP A 33 10.37 -21.13 -7.37
C TRP A 33 9.41 -21.63 -8.46
N ILE A 34 9.44 -21.07 -9.68
CA ILE A 34 8.61 -21.52 -10.80
C ILE A 34 8.90 -22.99 -11.10
N CYS A 35 10.17 -23.38 -11.21
CA CYS A 35 10.57 -24.75 -11.52
C CYS A 35 10.06 -25.78 -10.49
N THR A 36 9.91 -25.37 -9.23
CA THR A 36 9.41 -26.21 -8.13
C THR A 36 7.92 -26.04 -7.85
N TYR A 37 7.22 -25.20 -8.62
CA TYR A 37 5.81 -24.93 -8.39
C TYR A 37 4.95 -26.19 -8.61
N VAL A 38 4.11 -26.46 -7.61
CA VAL A 38 3.04 -27.47 -7.67
C VAL A 38 1.76 -26.82 -7.14
N PRO A 39 0.66 -26.90 -7.88
CA PRO A 39 -0.59 -26.29 -7.43
C PRO A 39 -1.17 -27.06 -6.23
N ARG A 40 -1.72 -26.31 -5.28
CA ARG A 40 -2.44 -26.90 -4.13
C ARG A 40 -3.86 -27.27 -4.55
N ARG A 41 -4.39 -28.39 -4.04
CA ARG A 41 -5.76 -28.89 -4.31
C ARG A 41 -6.04 -29.05 -5.80
N PHE A 42 -5.15 -29.75 -6.46
CA PHE A 42 -5.21 -30.03 -7.89
C PHE A 42 -5.02 -31.54 -8.12
N ASP A 43 -5.54 -32.09 -9.22
CA ASP A 43 -5.27 -33.46 -9.62
C ASP A 43 -3.80 -33.62 -10.00
N ARG A 44 -3.07 -34.35 -9.15
CA ARG A 44 -1.62 -34.49 -9.29
C ARG A 44 -1.21 -35.27 -10.53
N PRO A 45 -1.83 -36.40 -10.87
CA PRO A 45 -1.63 -37.09 -12.15
C PRO A 45 -1.79 -36.18 -13.36
N LEU A 46 -2.90 -35.44 -13.44
CA LEU A 46 -3.17 -34.49 -14.53
C LEU A 46 -2.12 -33.37 -14.61
N TRP A 47 -1.68 -32.87 -13.43
CA TRP A 47 -0.62 -31.87 -13.39
C TRP A 47 0.68 -32.39 -13.99
N GLU A 48 1.16 -33.53 -13.53
CA GLU A 48 2.48 -34.06 -13.94
C GLU A 48 2.47 -34.56 -15.39
N SER A 49 1.35 -35.13 -15.90
CA SER A 49 1.27 -35.69 -17.25
C SER A 49 1.12 -34.65 -18.34
N SER A 50 0.45 -33.54 -18.08
CA SER A 50 0.03 -32.62 -19.16
C SER A 50 0.22 -31.16 -18.81
N ILE A 51 -0.29 -30.69 -17.67
CA ILE A 51 -0.42 -29.25 -17.40
C ILE A 51 0.91 -28.62 -17.01
N ARG A 52 1.76 -29.33 -16.28
CA ARG A 52 3.07 -28.84 -15.85
C ARG A 52 3.94 -28.43 -17.04
N GLY A 53 4.01 -29.29 -18.06
CA GLY A 53 4.80 -29.04 -19.28
C GLY A 53 4.32 -27.83 -20.07
N PHE A 54 3.04 -27.47 -19.94
CA PHE A 54 2.47 -26.28 -20.55
C PHE A 54 2.66 -25.01 -19.71
N VAL A 55 2.37 -25.08 -18.41
CA VAL A 55 2.30 -23.88 -17.54
C VAL A 55 3.69 -23.34 -17.18
N LEU A 56 4.65 -24.21 -16.84
CA LEU A 56 5.95 -23.73 -16.35
C LEU A 56 6.76 -22.97 -17.41
N PRO A 57 6.87 -23.41 -18.67
CA PRO A 57 7.53 -22.64 -19.72
C PRO A 57 6.90 -21.26 -19.95
N LEU A 58 5.58 -21.17 -19.93
CA LEU A 58 4.88 -19.90 -20.09
C LEU A 58 5.18 -18.94 -18.93
N LEU A 59 5.24 -19.42 -17.70
CA LEU A 59 5.60 -18.61 -16.54
C LEU A 59 7.04 -18.09 -16.63
N LEU A 60 7.98 -18.93 -17.03
CA LEU A 60 9.38 -18.53 -17.26
C LEU A 60 9.48 -17.46 -18.36
N ALA A 61 8.76 -17.63 -19.46
CA ALA A 61 8.71 -16.64 -20.55
C ALA A 61 8.10 -15.30 -20.13
N MET A 62 7.19 -15.31 -19.17
CA MET A 62 6.59 -14.09 -18.61
C MET A 62 7.56 -13.25 -17.77
N ARG A 63 8.58 -13.85 -17.16
CA ARG A 63 9.55 -13.19 -16.26
C ARG A 63 8.85 -12.33 -15.21
N PRO A 64 8.06 -12.92 -14.31
CA PRO A 64 7.34 -12.16 -13.30
C PRO A 64 8.29 -11.44 -12.35
N ALA A 65 7.97 -10.19 -12.00
CA ALA A 65 8.81 -9.31 -11.19
C ALA A 65 8.91 -9.72 -9.70
N GLY A 66 8.31 -10.84 -9.29
CA GLY A 66 8.39 -11.35 -7.92
C GLY A 66 7.46 -12.53 -7.68
N ARG A 67 7.74 -13.30 -6.62
CA ARG A 67 7.06 -14.54 -6.27
C ARG A 67 5.52 -14.41 -6.12
N ALA A 68 5.04 -13.30 -5.57
CA ALA A 68 3.60 -13.08 -5.41
C ALA A 68 2.87 -12.95 -6.77
N ILE A 69 3.52 -12.32 -7.75
CA ILE A 69 3.01 -12.19 -9.12
C ILE A 69 3.07 -13.55 -9.81
N ALA A 70 4.22 -14.24 -9.72
CA ALA A 70 4.41 -15.58 -10.27
C ALA A 70 3.35 -16.55 -9.76
N ALA A 71 3.11 -16.61 -8.45
CA ALA A 71 2.13 -17.50 -7.83
C ALA A 71 0.69 -17.23 -8.32
N ARG A 72 0.33 -15.97 -8.52
CA ARG A 72 -1.00 -15.60 -9.03
C ARG A 72 -1.17 -15.99 -10.50
N GLN A 73 -0.16 -15.74 -11.32
CA GLN A 73 -0.14 -16.12 -12.74
C GLN A 73 -0.12 -17.64 -12.91
N ALA A 74 0.70 -18.35 -12.11
CA ALA A 74 0.74 -19.81 -12.08
C ALA A 74 -0.64 -20.40 -11.80
N TYR A 75 -1.32 -19.87 -10.78
CA TYR A 75 -2.66 -20.32 -10.45
C TYR A 75 -3.66 -20.07 -11.60
N ALA A 76 -3.66 -18.86 -12.19
CA ALA A 76 -4.56 -18.52 -13.28
C ALA A 76 -4.35 -19.41 -14.51
N LEU A 77 -3.08 -19.63 -14.93
CA LEU A 77 -2.72 -20.52 -16.04
C LEU A 77 -3.10 -21.96 -15.77
N THR A 78 -2.80 -22.46 -14.56
CA THR A 78 -3.13 -23.84 -14.17
C THR A 78 -4.65 -24.09 -14.26
N ARG A 79 -5.45 -23.13 -13.74
CA ARG A 79 -6.92 -23.27 -13.81
C ARG A 79 -7.48 -23.17 -15.22
N LEU A 80 -6.88 -22.32 -16.06
CA LEU A 80 -7.25 -22.24 -17.48
C LEU A 80 -6.90 -23.55 -18.21
N ALA A 81 -5.67 -24.05 -18.04
CA ALA A 81 -5.22 -25.30 -18.66
C ALA A 81 -6.06 -26.50 -18.20
N GLU A 82 -6.38 -26.61 -16.90
CA GLU A 82 -7.27 -27.65 -16.37
C GLU A 82 -8.66 -27.62 -17.06
N TRP A 83 -9.22 -26.42 -17.16
CA TRP A 83 -10.51 -26.24 -17.82
C TRP A 83 -10.44 -26.60 -19.31
N CYS A 84 -9.40 -26.17 -20.04
CA CYS A 84 -9.23 -26.54 -21.45
C CYS A 84 -9.14 -28.06 -21.63
N VAL A 85 -8.39 -28.76 -20.78
CA VAL A 85 -8.34 -30.23 -20.82
C VAL A 85 -9.70 -30.86 -20.56
N SER A 86 -10.46 -30.32 -19.59
CA SER A 86 -11.83 -30.82 -19.30
C SER A 86 -12.83 -30.57 -20.43
N GLU A 87 -12.60 -29.55 -21.26
CA GLU A 87 -13.35 -29.25 -22.48
C GLU A 87 -12.84 -30.03 -23.72
N GLY A 88 -11.85 -30.90 -23.54
CA GLY A 88 -11.25 -31.68 -24.63
C GLY A 88 -10.38 -30.87 -25.59
N MET A 89 -9.85 -29.74 -25.15
CA MET A 89 -8.97 -28.88 -25.95
C MET A 89 -7.51 -29.28 -25.75
N ASP A 90 -6.73 -29.24 -26.83
CA ASP A 90 -5.29 -29.42 -26.78
C ASP A 90 -4.61 -28.24 -26.09
N LEU A 91 -3.54 -28.52 -25.33
CA LEU A 91 -2.74 -27.51 -24.65
C LEU A 91 -1.75 -26.85 -25.62
N ASP A 92 -2.28 -26.13 -26.60
CA ASP A 92 -1.52 -25.24 -27.48
C ASP A 92 -1.63 -23.78 -27.02
N VAL A 93 -0.51 -23.05 -27.08
CA VAL A 93 -0.41 -21.68 -26.55
C VAL A 93 -1.38 -20.72 -27.25
N GLU A 94 -1.47 -20.82 -28.58
CA GLU A 94 -2.35 -19.94 -29.38
C GLU A 94 -3.84 -20.24 -29.12
N THR A 95 -4.18 -21.49 -28.90
CA THR A 95 -5.55 -21.96 -28.64
C THR A 95 -5.99 -21.68 -27.21
N VAL A 96 -5.16 -22.02 -26.22
CA VAL A 96 -5.48 -21.86 -24.79
C VAL A 96 -5.51 -20.38 -24.40
N LEU A 97 -4.60 -19.58 -24.95
CA LEU A 97 -4.51 -18.15 -24.68
C LEU A 97 -5.21 -17.29 -25.75
N ASP A 98 -6.09 -17.87 -26.56
CA ASP A 98 -6.98 -17.12 -27.45
C ASP A 98 -7.95 -16.24 -26.62
N PRO A 99 -8.26 -15.01 -27.06
CA PRO A 99 -9.20 -14.12 -26.36
C PRO A 99 -10.54 -14.75 -26.02
N ASP A 100 -11.16 -15.47 -26.95
CA ASP A 100 -12.47 -16.08 -26.75
C ASP A 100 -12.40 -17.27 -25.79
N THR A 101 -11.33 -18.06 -25.86
CA THR A 101 -11.05 -19.15 -24.91
C THR A 101 -10.92 -18.60 -23.50
N VAL A 102 -10.12 -17.55 -23.31
CA VAL A 102 -9.94 -16.90 -22.02
C VAL A 102 -11.25 -16.32 -21.50
N GLU A 103 -12.01 -15.59 -22.32
CA GLU A 103 -13.29 -15.00 -21.90
C GLU A 103 -14.33 -16.07 -21.55
N ARG A 104 -14.41 -17.16 -22.32
CA ARG A 104 -15.29 -18.30 -22.04
C ARG A 104 -14.94 -18.95 -20.70
N PHE A 105 -13.66 -19.22 -20.44
CA PHE A 105 -13.20 -19.70 -19.13
C PHE A 105 -13.60 -18.77 -17.99
N ILE A 106 -13.38 -17.46 -18.14
CA ILE A 106 -13.71 -16.45 -17.12
C ILE A 106 -15.21 -16.38 -16.83
N THR A 107 -16.05 -16.55 -17.86
CA THR A 107 -17.50 -16.43 -17.72
C THR A 107 -18.16 -17.71 -17.25
N THR A 108 -17.59 -18.87 -17.56
CA THR A 108 -18.14 -20.19 -17.18
C THR A 108 -17.50 -20.73 -15.91
N ALA A 109 -16.20 -21.05 -15.93
CA ALA A 109 -15.52 -21.72 -14.83
C ALA A 109 -15.25 -20.81 -13.62
N LEU A 110 -15.11 -19.50 -13.82
CA LEU A 110 -14.85 -18.53 -12.77
C LEU A 110 -16.02 -17.56 -12.50
N ALA A 111 -17.23 -17.86 -12.96
CA ALA A 111 -18.40 -16.98 -12.80
C ALA A 111 -18.61 -16.47 -11.37
N TRP A 112 -18.40 -17.31 -10.37
CA TRP A 112 -18.61 -17.02 -8.95
C TRP A 112 -17.32 -16.64 -8.19
N SER A 113 -16.17 -16.57 -8.86
CA SER A 113 -14.89 -16.25 -8.19
C SER A 113 -14.76 -14.76 -7.92
N ARG A 114 -14.46 -14.41 -6.65
CA ARG A 114 -14.13 -13.02 -6.25
C ARG A 114 -12.87 -12.49 -6.95
N SER A 115 -12.00 -13.36 -7.41
CA SER A 115 -10.74 -13.02 -8.09
C SER A 115 -10.87 -13.02 -9.62
N ARG A 116 -12.08 -13.20 -10.17
CA ARG A 116 -12.34 -13.30 -11.61
C ARG A 116 -11.72 -12.16 -12.41
N ALA A 117 -11.90 -10.92 -11.98
CA ALA A 117 -11.35 -9.74 -12.65
C ALA A 117 -9.81 -9.72 -12.66
N THR A 118 -9.19 -10.19 -11.58
CA THR A 118 -7.72 -10.27 -11.48
C THR A 118 -7.17 -11.34 -12.42
N TYR A 119 -7.77 -12.52 -12.43
CA TYR A 119 -7.34 -13.60 -13.33
C TYR A 119 -7.58 -13.25 -14.79
N ARG A 120 -8.70 -12.63 -15.13
CA ARG A 120 -8.96 -12.09 -16.47
C ARG A 120 -7.86 -11.12 -16.90
N SER A 121 -7.49 -10.18 -16.06
CA SER A 121 -6.42 -9.22 -16.34
C SER A 121 -5.06 -9.88 -16.53
N ASP A 122 -4.72 -10.88 -15.69
CA ASP A 122 -3.47 -11.60 -15.80
C ASP A 122 -3.42 -12.45 -17.08
N LEU A 123 -4.48 -13.21 -17.38
CA LEU A 123 -4.56 -14.06 -18.59
C LEU A 123 -4.51 -13.23 -19.88
N ARG A 124 -5.27 -12.13 -19.96
CA ARG A 124 -5.21 -11.21 -21.12
C ARG A 124 -3.80 -10.60 -21.30
N ARG A 125 -3.08 -10.33 -20.22
CA ARG A 125 -1.69 -9.84 -20.31
C ARG A 125 -0.74 -10.94 -20.77
N ILE A 126 -0.92 -12.17 -20.29
CA ILE A 126 -0.12 -13.32 -20.68
C ILE A 126 -0.36 -13.65 -22.15
N GLY A 127 -1.61 -13.71 -22.58
CA GLY A 127 -1.98 -13.98 -23.97
C GLY A 127 -1.33 -12.97 -24.92
N ARG A 128 -1.53 -11.67 -24.71
CA ARG A 128 -0.89 -10.62 -25.55
C ARG A 128 0.63 -10.73 -25.65
N LYS A 129 1.28 -11.26 -24.63
CA LYS A 129 2.74 -11.35 -24.60
C LYS A 129 3.27 -12.63 -25.25
N LEU A 130 2.52 -13.73 -25.13
CA LEU A 130 3.02 -15.05 -25.47
C LEU A 130 2.42 -15.65 -26.74
N THR A 131 1.28 -15.09 -27.23
CA THR A 131 0.71 -15.48 -28.52
C THR A 131 1.16 -14.53 -29.61
N SER A 132 1.24 -15.03 -30.84
CA SER A 132 1.61 -14.27 -32.04
C SER A 132 0.48 -14.18 -33.06
N ARG A 133 -0.43 -15.14 -33.06
CA ARG A 133 -1.55 -15.24 -34.02
C ARG A 133 -2.90 -14.92 -33.40
N ALA A 134 -3.04 -15.10 -32.08
CA ALA A 134 -4.29 -14.84 -31.39
C ALA A 134 -4.71 -13.35 -31.52
N PRO A 135 -5.98 -13.05 -31.84
CA PRO A 135 -6.44 -11.70 -32.19
C PRO A 135 -6.65 -10.83 -30.95
N TRP A 136 -5.64 -10.68 -30.13
CA TRP A 136 -5.72 -9.79 -28.96
C TRP A 136 -5.84 -8.34 -29.36
N GLU A 137 -6.93 -7.70 -28.93
CA GLU A 137 -7.03 -6.24 -28.99
C GLU A 137 -5.85 -5.59 -28.24
N PRO A 138 -5.35 -4.44 -28.75
CA PRO A 138 -4.36 -3.67 -27.99
C PRO A 138 -4.89 -3.40 -26.57
N PRO A 139 -4.01 -3.29 -25.55
CA PRO A 139 -4.46 -2.97 -24.22
C PRO A 139 -5.28 -1.69 -24.27
N PRO A 140 -6.47 -1.67 -23.65
CA PRO A 140 -7.27 -0.46 -23.60
C PRO A 140 -6.41 0.66 -23.04
N GLU A 141 -6.62 1.86 -23.59
CA GLU A 141 -5.99 3.06 -23.07
C GLU A 141 -6.11 3.08 -21.55
N ALA A 142 -4.99 3.31 -20.88
CA ALA A 142 -4.98 3.24 -19.43
C ALA A 142 -6.02 4.23 -18.89
N ILE A 143 -7.11 3.70 -18.36
CA ILE A 143 -8.06 4.54 -17.61
C ILE A 143 -7.23 5.25 -16.55
N PRO A 144 -7.22 6.59 -16.53
CA PRO A 144 -6.46 7.33 -15.55
C PRO A 144 -6.69 6.74 -14.16
N ARG A 145 -5.62 6.35 -13.49
CA ARG A 145 -5.70 5.70 -12.20
C ARG A 145 -6.52 6.62 -11.31
N ARG A 146 -7.69 6.16 -10.89
CA ARG A 146 -8.55 6.99 -10.07
C ARG A 146 -7.78 7.46 -8.86
N VAL A 147 -7.50 8.70 -8.89
CA VAL A 147 -6.90 9.64 -7.99
C VAL A 147 -7.20 9.31 -6.52
N LEU A 148 -6.38 9.77 -5.63
CA LEU A 148 -6.63 9.74 -4.19
C LEU A 148 -8.06 10.22 -3.90
N ALA A 149 -8.71 9.54 -2.96
CA ALA A 149 -10.05 9.98 -2.53
C ALA A 149 -9.96 11.44 -2.03
N PRO A 150 -10.90 12.33 -2.41
CA PRO A 150 -10.87 13.74 -2.04
C PRO A 150 -10.74 13.90 -0.52
N PRO A 151 -9.97 14.89 -0.04
CA PRO A 151 -9.85 15.18 1.38
C PRO A 151 -11.22 15.56 1.99
N TYR A 152 -11.33 15.41 3.28
CA TYR A 152 -12.47 15.98 4.03
C TYR A 152 -12.26 17.46 4.22
N SER A 153 -13.35 18.23 4.13
CA SER A 153 -13.37 19.61 4.59
C SER A 153 -13.22 19.71 6.11
N SER A 154 -12.83 20.88 6.60
CA SER A 154 -12.72 21.12 8.05
C SER A 154 -14.04 20.86 8.77
N ASN A 155 -15.18 21.22 8.16
CA ASN A 155 -16.50 20.98 8.73
C ASN A 155 -16.86 19.50 8.79
N GLU A 156 -16.59 18.73 7.72
CA GLU A 156 -16.80 17.27 7.73
C GLU A 156 -15.96 16.62 8.82
N LEU A 157 -14.70 17.01 8.96
CA LEU A 157 -13.80 16.45 9.95
C LEU A 157 -14.22 16.79 11.39
N ALA A 158 -14.63 18.03 11.64
CA ALA A 158 -15.20 18.45 12.93
C ALA A 158 -16.48 17.65 13.26
N ASN A 159 -17.34 17.43 12.26
CA ASN A 159 -18.55 16.62 12.42
C ASN A 159 -18.20 15.17 12.78
N PHE A 160 -17.25 14.54 12.09
CA PHE A 160 -16.82 13.19 12.43
C PHE A 160 -16.26 13.08 13.84
N ARG A 161 -15.46 14.04 14.30
CA ARG A 161 -14.96 14.07 15.68
C ARG A 161 -16.10 14.12 16.71
N ARG A 162 -17.07 15.02 16.50
CA ARG A 162 -18.24 15.11 17.37
C ARG A 162 -19.08 13.83 17.37
N MET A 163 -19.35 13.26 16.20
CA MET A 163 -20.10 12.02 16.07
C MET A 163 -19.36 10.78 16.60
N ALA A 164 -18.03 10.81 16.65
CA ALA A 164 -17.25 9.76 17.28
C ALA A 164 -17.53 9.65 18.78
N GLU A 165 -17.75 10.77 19.46
CA GLU A 165 -18.15 10.79 20.88
C GLU A 165 -19.55 10.22 21.12
N GLN A 166 -20.42 10.31 20.13
CA GLN A 166 -21.82 9.89 20.20
C GLN A 166 -22.01 8.41 19.79
N GLN A 167 -20.95 7.67 19.46
CA GLN A 167 -21.08 6.24 19.15
C GLN A 167 -21.66 5.45 20.33
N ALA A 168 -22.54 4.49 20.03
CA ALA A 168 -23.38 3.80 21.01
C ALA A 168 -22.62 3.02 22.10
N SER A 169 -21.35 2.64 21.84
CA SER A 169 -20.57 1.91 22.84
C SER A 169 -19.18 2.52 23.05
N PRO A 170 -18.59 2.36 24.25
CA PRO A 170 -17.21 2.82 24.51
C PRO A 170 -16.20 2.27 23.50
N GLN A 171 -16.38 1.03 23.06
CA GLN A 171 -15.51 0.41 22.08
C GLN A 171 -15.63 1.08 20.70
N ARG A 172 -16.85 1.40 20.25
CA ARG A 172 -17.08 2.13 18.98
C ARG A 172 -16.57 3.57 19.06
N ARG A 173 -16.78 4.26 20.18
CA ARG A 173 -16.22 5.61 20.42
C ARG A 173 -14.70 5.59 20.30
N ARG A 174 -14.06 4.65 21.00
CA ARG A 174 -12.62 4.46 20.94
C ARG A 174 -12.13 4.20 19.51
N ALA A 175 -12.77 3.28 18.78
CA ALA A 175 -12.40 2.94 17.41
C ALA A 175 -12.57 4.14 16.46
N ALA A 176 -13.66 4.88 16.55
CA ALA A 176 -13.91 6.06 15.74
C ALA A 176 -12.86 7.15 16.01
N LYS A 177 -12.62 7.50 17.28
CA LYS A 177 -11.58 8.48 17.69
C LYS A 177 -10.22 8.10 17.17
N ALA A 178 -9.82 6.83 17.37
CA ALA A 178 -8.51 6.33 16.92
C ALA A 178 -8.35 6.37 15.39
N LEU A 179 -9.37 5.95 14.63
CA LEU A 179 -9.31 6.01 13.17
C LEU A 179 -9.19 7.43 12.64
N ILE A 180 -9.94 8.37 13.23
CA ILE A 180 -9.91 9.78 12.84
C ILE A 180 -8.56 10.39 13.21
N ALA A 181 -8.10 10.24 14.46
CA ALA A 181 -6.86 10.84 14.94
C ALA A 181 -5.62 10.27 14.23
N LEU A 182 -5.56 8.96 13.98
CA LEU A 182 -4.46 8.34 13.24
C LEU A 182 -4.51 8.64 11.73
N GLY A 183 -5.70 8.70 11.16
CA GLY A 183 -5.86 8.98 9.73
C GLY A 183 -5.64 10.44 9.37
N ALA A 184 -6.35 11.36 10.02
CA ALA A 184 -6.28 12.79 9.75
C ALA A 184 -5.20 13.51 10.58
N GLY A 185 -4.82 12.99 11.74
CA GLY A 185 -3.78 13.58 12.59
C GLY A 185 -2.36 13.08 12.29
N ALA A 186 -2.19 11.83 11.86
CA ALA A 186 -0.89 11.22 11.57
C ALA A 186 -0.78 10.64 10.14
N GLY A 187 -1.76 10.85 9.27
CA GLY A 187 -1.72 10.44 7.86
C GLY A 187 -1.61 8.93 7.64
N LEU A 188 -2.04 8.10 8.57
CA LEU A 188 -1.95 6.66 8.46
C LEU A 188 -3.08 6.07 7.62
N ASP A 189 -2.75 5.08 6.79
CA ASP A 189 -3.77 4.30 6.09
C ASP A 189 -4.50 3.32 7.02
N GLY A 190 -5.61 2.74 6.55
CA GLY A 190 -6.44 1.86 7.34
C GLY A 190 -5.70 0.65 7.92
N ARG A 191 -4.68 0.14 7.22
CA ARG A 191 -3.86 -0.96 7.70
C ARG A 191 -3.07 -0.54 8.95
N TRP A 192 -2.47 0.64 8.92
CA TRP A 192 -1.67 1.14 10.05
C TRP A 192 -2.54 1.66 11.17
N CYS A 193 -3.63 2.37 10.88
CA CYS A 193 -4.59 2.80 11.91
C CYS A 193 -5.02 1.66 12.84
N THR A 194 -5.13 0.43 12.31
CA THR A 194 -5.55 -0.74 13.10
C THR A 194 -4.41 -1.48 13.79
N ARG A 195 -3.15 -1.07 13.59
CA ARG A 195 -1.96 -1.75 14.13
C ARG A 195 -1.17 -0.92 15.12
N ILE A 196 -1.46 0.37 15.24
CA ILE A 196 -0.81 1.24 16.24
C ILE A 196 -1.32 0.85 17.64
N ARG A 197 -0.37 0.56 18.52
CA ARG A 197 -0.62 0.24 19.93
C ARG A 197 -0.47 1.48 20.80
N ALA A 198 -0.92 1.39 22.05
CA ALA A 198 -0.72 2.46 23.01
C ALA A 198 0.78 2.76 23.23
N ALA A 199 1.65 1.74 23.27
CA ALA A 199 3.08 1.89 23.36
C ALA A 199 3.76 2.57 22.16
N ASP A 200 3.08 2.66 21.02
CA ASP A 200 3.61 3.32 19.81
C ASP A 200 3.37 4.83 19.80
N VAL A 201 2.61 5.36 20.76
CA VAL A 201 2.34 6.80 20.91
C VAL A 201 3.21 7.35 22.01
N THR A 202 4.08 8.31 21.67
CA THR A 202 5.02 8.89 22.62
C THR A 202 4.81 10.40 22.69
N PRO A 203 4.28 10.94 23.79
CA PRO A 203 4.30 12.37 24.05
C PRO A 203 5.75 12.86 24.25
N GLY A 204 6.09 13.98 23.63
CA GLY A 204 7.42 14.59 23.70
C GLY A 204 7.35 16.10 23.83
N ARG A 205 8.50 16.76 24.02
CA ARG A 205 8.59 18.23 24.12
C ARG A 205 8.13 18.95 22.84
N SER A 206 8.28 18.28 21.69
CA SER A 206 7.94 18.84 20.37
C SER A 206 6.60 18.32 19.83
N GLY A 207 5.75 17.80 20.70
CA GLY A 207 4.46 17.22 20.32
C GLY A 207 4.39 15.70 20.45
N VAL A 208 3.30 15.12 19.98
CA VAL A 208 3.05 13.69 20.02
C VAL A 208 3.61 13.00 18.77
N LEU A 209 4.30 11.89 18.97
CA LEU A 209 4.90 11.08 17.93
C LEU A 209 4.23 9.70 17.87
N VAL A 210 3.99 9.19 16.66
CA VAL A 210 3.51 7.84 16.42
C VAL A 210 4.57 7.01 15.72
N ARG A 211 4.96 5.88 16.32
CA ARG A 211 5.88 4.91 15.74
C ARG A 211 5.13 3.94 14.85
N VAL A 212 5.58 3.82 13.62
CA VAL A 212 5.07 2.88 12.63
C VAL A 212 6.11 1.80 12.37
N GLY A 213 5.74 0.52 12.50
CA GLY A 213 6.63 -0.62 12.33
C GLY A 213 6.91 -1.04 10.89
N PRO A 214 7.58 -2.21 10.68
CA PRO A 214 7.86 -2.78 9.36
C PRO A 214 6.60 -2.99 8.52
N PRO A 215 6.67 -2.95 7.17
CA PRO A 215 7.88 -2.96 6.33
C PRO A 215 8.50 -1.56 6.08
N ARG A 216 7.92 -0.49 6.58
CA ARG A 216 8.43 0.88 6.43
C ARG A 216 8.43 1.58 7.79
N PRO A 217 9.43 1.26 8.64
CA PRO A 217 9.52 1.85 9.96
C PRO A 217 9.74 3.35 9.83
N ARG A 218 8.98 4.11 10.61
CA ARG A 218 9.07 5.57 10.65
C ARG A 218 8.44 6.13 11.91
N ILE A 219 8.79 7.36 12.22
CA ILE A 219 8.15 8.16 13.26
C ILE A 219 7.34 9.25 12.58
N VAL A 220 6.10 9.40 12.95
CA VAL A 220 5.18 10.39 12.37
C VAL A 220 4.78 11.38 13.45
N PRO A 221 5.11 12.68 13.30
CA PRO A 221 4.57 13.73 14.15
C PRO A 221 3.05 13.84 13.93
N VAL A 222 2.31 14.01 15.01
CA VAL A 222 0.86 14.18 15.00
C VAL A 222 0.54 15.66 14.84
N LEU A 223 -0.48 16.00 14.07
CA LEU A 223 -1.01 17.37 14.04
C LEU A 223 -1.51 17.76 15.43
N ALA A 224 -1.14 18.95 15.90
CA ALA A 224 -1.42 19.44 17.25
C ALA A 224 -2.90 19.31 17.65
N SER A 225 -3.83 19.50 16.71
CA SER A 225 -5.28 19.37 16.94
C SER A 225 -5.75 17.95 17.28
N PHE A 226 -4.91 16.91 17.11
CA PHE A 226 -5.22 15.50 17.40
C PHE A 226 -4.38 14.89 18.52
N GLU A 227 -3.46 15.66 19.10
CA GLU A 227 -2.55 15.18 20.16
C GLU A 227 -3.32 14.73 21.40
N ALA A 228 -4.27 15.55 21.85
CA ALA A 228 -5.08 15.23 23.05
C ALA A 228 -5.85 13.91 22.88
N ASP A 229 -6.43 13.69 21.70
CA ASP A 229 -7.15 12.44 21.39
C ASP A 229 -6.23 11.22 21.48
N LEU A 230 -5.00 11.32 20.93
CA LEU A 230 -4.05 10.21 20.94
C LEU A 230 -3.46 9.96 22.32
N ILE A 231 -3.17 11.01 23.11
CA ILE A 231 -2.72 10.89 24.51
C ILE A 231 -3.79 10.17 25.33
N GLU A 232 -5.06 10.54 25.19
CA GLU A 232 -6.16 9.88 25.91
C GLU A 232 -6.26 8.41 25.53
N LEU A 233 -6.21 8.10 24.24
CA LEU A 233 -6.28 6.73 23.75
C LEU A 233 -5.09 5.88 24.20
N ALA A 234 -3.90 6.49 24.33
CA ALA A 234 -2.67 5.84 24.74
C ALA A 234 -2.59 5.52 26.26
N LYS A 235 -3.52 6.01 27.10
CA LYS A 235 -3.64 5.59 28.50
C LYS A 235 -4.05 4.12 28.68
N ALA A 236 -4.38 3.44 27.59
CA ALA A 236 -4.66 2.00 27.61
C ALA A 236 -3.39 1.18 27.83
N PRO A 237 -3.50 -0.13 28.22
CA PRO A 237 -2.36 -1.02 28.32
C PRO A 237 -1.48 -0.99 27.07
N PRO A 238 -0.14 -1.04 27.22
CA PRO A 238 0.82 -0.81 26.12
C PRO A 238 0.64 -1.71 24.89
N GLU A 239 0.22 -2.95 25.11
CA GLU A 239 0.00 -3.97 24.08
C GLU A 239 -1.31 -3.78 23.30
N ARG A 240 -2.24 -2.98 23.83
CA ARG A 240 -3.57 -2.79 23.26
C ARG A 240 -3.50 -1.86 22.04
N PHE A 241 -4.17 -2.24 20.97
CA PHE A 241 -4.31 -1.35 19.80
C PHE A 241 -5.18 -0.12 20.15
N LEU A 242 -4.82 1.03 19.60
CA LEU A 242 -5.58 2.27 19.84
C LEU A 242 -7.04 2.14 19.42
N VAL A 243 -7.32 1.42 18.34
CA VAL A 243 -8.69 1.10 17.92
C VAL A 243 -9.42 0.07 18.84
N GLY A 244 -8.74 -0.43 19.86
CA GLY A 244 -9.24 -1.44 20.80
C GLY A 244 -8.81 -2.86 20.46
N GLY A 245 -8.91 -3.78 21.44
CA GLY A 245 -8.50 -5.17 21.28
C GLY A 245 -7.01 -5.40 21.13
N THR A 246 -6.62 -6.68 21.00
CA THR A 246 -5.22 -7.13 20.86
C THR A 246 -5.00 -7.94 19.58
N ALA A 247 -6.07 -8.42 18.93
CA ALA A 247 -5.99 -9.18 17.69
C ALA A 247 -6.07 -8.28 16.46
N THR A 248 -5.43 -8.70 15.38
CA THR A 248 -5.49 -8.01 14.08
C THR A 248 -5.91 -8.98 12.98
N SER A 249 -6.52 -8.45 11.92
CA SER A 249 -6.89 -9.20 10.73
C SER A 249 -6.72 -8.34 9.48
N ARG A 250 -6.71 -8.99 8.30
CA ARG A 250 -6.59 -8.30 7.01
C ARG A 250 -7.73 -7.27 6.79
N HIS A 251 -8.94 -7.58 7.26
CA HIS A 251 -10.15 -6.77 7.02
C HIS A 251 -10.54 -5.90 8.21
N ARG A 252 -9.69 -5.79 9.22
CA ARG A 252 -10.02 -5.11 10.48
C ARG A 252 -10.49 -3.66 10.27
N ALA A 253 -9.82 -2.89 9.43
CA ALA A 253 -10.22 -1.51 9.16
C ALA A 253 -11.63 -1.42 8.57
N SER A 254 -11.94 -2.25 7.58
CA SER A 254 -13.26 -2.29 6.96
C SER A 254 -14.34 -2.74 7.95
N ASN A 255 -14.05 -3.73 8.79
CA ASN A 255 -14.98 -4.22 9.80
C ASN A 255 -15.27 -3.17 10.87
N LEU A 256 -14.25 -2.43 11.32
CA LEU A 256 -14.43 -1.33 12.28
C LEU A 256 -15.29 -0.22 11.65
N LEU A 257 -14.98 0.21 10.42
CA LEU A 257 -15.74 1.23 9.71
C LEU A 257 -17.21 0.82 9.52
N ALA A 258 -17.47 -0.43 9.13
CA ALA A 258 -18.82 -0.97 8.99
C ALA A 258 -19.60 -1.02 10.32
N GLY A 259 -18.90 -1.17 11.43
CA GLY A 259 -19.49 -1.18 12.78
C GLY A 259 -19.85 0.20 13.33
N LEU A 260 -19.33 1.29 12.73
CA LEU A 260 -19.65 2.66 13.14
C LEU A 260 -21.02 3.09 12.59
N ARG A 261 -21.69 3.98 13.29
CA ARG A 261 -22.99 4.53 12.88
C ARG A 261 -22.86 6.03 12.73
N TRP A 262 -23.33 6.52 11.59
CA TRP A 262 -23.34 7.94 11.24
C TRP A 262 -24.77 8.35 10.90
N PRO A 263 -25.20 9.60 11.19
CA PRO A 263 -26.53 10.10 10.83
C PRO A 263 -26.78 9.96 9.32
N PRO A 264 -28.04 9.77 8.90
CA PRO A 264 -28.41 9.79 7.49
C PRO A 264 -27.92 11.08 6.81
N GLY A 265 -27.44 10.97 5.58
CA GLY A 265 -26.89 12.09 4.81
C GLY A 265 -25.45 12.48 5.19
N SER A 266 -24.86 11.89 6.24
CA SER A 266 -23.45 12.09 6.53
C SER A 266 -22.57 11.42 5.47
N PRO A 267 -21.44 12.04 5.07
CA PRO A 267 -20.48 11.37 4.21
C PRO A 267 -19.93 10.10 4.91
N SER A 268 -19.56 9.08 4.14
CA SER A 268 -18.99 7.87 4.71
C SER A 268 -17.58 8.14 5.24
N LEU A 269 -17.26 7.67 6.45
CA LEU A 269 -15.90 7.73 6.98
C LEU A 269 -15.00 6.77 6.22
N SER A 270 -13.91 7.28 5.69
CA SER A 270 -12.92 6.52 4.91
C SER A 270 -11.51 6.84 5.38
N THR A 271 -10.74 5.81 5.73
CA THR A 271 -9.33 5.99 6.11
C THR A 271 -8.47 6.54 4.96
N ARG A 272 -8.86 6.30 3.71
CA ARG A 272 -8.21 6.91 2.54
C ARG A 272 -8.43 8.42 2.52
N ARG A 273 -9.67 8.89 2.68
CA ARG A 273 -9.99 10.32 2.73
C ARG A 273 -9.34 11.01 3.93
N LEU A 274 -9.31 10.37 5.11
CA LEU A 274 -8.59 10.91 6.27
C LEU A 274 -7.11 11.13 5.96
N ARG A 275 -6.45 10.15 5.33
CA ARG A 275 -5.06 10.29 4.91
C ARG A 275 -4.88 11.38 3.85
N SER A 276 -5.79 11.46 2.85
CA SER A 276 -5.77 12.55 1.86
C SER A 276 -5.90 13.92 2.52
N THR A 277 -6.74 14.03 3.55
CA THR A 277 -6.90 15.26 4.35
C THR A 277 -5.58 15.67 5.03
N TRP A 278 -4.88 14.72 5.64
CA TRP A 278 -3.57 14.97 6.25
C TRP A 278 -2.52 15.39 5.21
N LEU A 279 -2.47 14.72 4.07
CA LEU A 279 -1.54 15.07 2.98
C LEU A 279 -1.83 16.46 2.42
N ALA A 280 -3.11 16.77 2.13
CA ALA A 280 -3.52 18.08 1.62
C ALA A 280 -3.19 19.19 2.64
N HIS A 281 -3.41 18.95 3.94
CA HIS A 281 -3.02 19.89 5.01
C HIS A 281 -1.53 20.24 4.94
N HIS A 282 -0.65 19.23 4.83
CA HIS A 282 0.79 19.44 4.77
C HIS A 282 1.24 20.13 3.47
N LEU A 283 0.60 19.82 2.34
CA LEU A 283 0.87 20.51 1.08
C LEU A 283 0.46 21.99 1.17
N THR A 284 -0.71 22.29 1.73
CA THR A 284 -1.18 23.66 1.97
C THR A 284 -0.27 24.41 2.95
N ALA A 285 0.22 23.74 4.00
CA ALA A 285 1.15 24.32 4.98
C ALA A 285 2.59 24.49 4.45
N GLY A 286 2.88 24.11 3.21
CA GLY A 286 4.21 24.24 2.64
C GLY A 286 5.25 23.29 3.24
N THR A 287 4.83 22.17 3.85
CA THR A 287 5.76 21.17 4.40
C THR A 287 6.68 20.66 3.28
N ARG A 288 8.00 20.64 3.54
CA ARG A 288 8.99 20.18 2.55
C ARG A 288 8.69 18.74 2.10
N LEU A 289 8.73 18.51 0.78
CA LEU A 289 8.38 17.20 0.19
C LEU A 289 9.17 16.01 0.74
N PRO A 290 10.50 16.09 0.99
CA PRO A 290 11.24 14.97 1.56
C PRO A 290 10.74 14.57 2.97
N GLU A 291 10.43 15.55 3.82
CA GLU A 291 9.90 15.34 5.16
C GLU A 291 8.50 14.74 5.11
N LEU A 292 7.64 15.29 4.25
CA LEU A 292 6.29 14.77 4.04
C LEU A 292 6.33 13.33 3.49
N ALA A 293 7.14 13.06 2.48
CA ALA A 293 7.27 11.72 1.89
C ALA A 293 7.74 10.69 2.93
N ARG A 294 8.73 11.04 3.77
CA ARG A 294 9.24 10.20 4.85
C ARG A 294 8.16 9.93 5.89
N ALA A 295 7.50 10.95 6.41
CA ALA A 295 6.43 10.82 7.40
C ALA A 295 5.25 10.02 6.86
N ALA A 296 4.84 10.29 5.62
CA ALA A 296 3.78 9.55 4.93
C ALA A 296 4.17 8.11 4.56
N GLY A 297 5.46 7.76 4.53
CA GLY A 297 5.96 6.46 4.06
C GLY A 297 5.71 6.26 2.55
N LEU A 298 5.82 7.31 1.76
CA LEU A 298 5.68 7.27 0.30
C LEU A 298 6.96 6.74 -0.33
N VAL A 299 6.82 5.95 -1.39
CA VAL A 299 7.95 5.49 -2.24
C VAL A 299 8.25 6.52 -3.31
N GLY A 300 7.23 7.23 -3.77
CA GLY A 300 7.33 8.26 -4.79
C GLY A 300 6.29 9.35 -4.55
N VAL A 301 6.55 10.53 -5.08
CA VAL A 301 5.71 11.71 -4.87
C VAL A 301 4.58 11.88 -5.90
N ALA A 302 4.55 11.04 -6.94
CA ALA A 302 3.52 11.12 -7.99
C ALA A 302 2.08 11.10 -7.46
N VAL A 303 1.85 10.38 -6.36
CA VAL A 303 0.55 10.34 -5.66
C VAL A 303 0.13 11.70 -5.10
N LEU A 304 1.06 12.61 -4.84
CA LEU A 304 0.74 13.95 -4.34
C LEU A 304 0.19 14.86 -5.45
N GLY A 305 0.53 14.57 -6.72
CA GLY A 305 -0.03 15.28 -7.88
C GLY A 305 -1.56 15.24 -7.90
N ASP A 306 -2.12 14.12 -7.50
CA ASP A 306 -3.57 13.91 -7.40
C ASP A 306 -4.28 14.80 -6.35
N LEU A 307 -3.52 15.40 -5.45
CA LEU A 307 -4.07 16.27 -4.39
C LEU A 307 -3.93 17.75 -4.70
N LEU A 308 -3.23 18.13 -5.77
CA LEU A 308 -2.98 19.53 -6.09
C LEU A 308 -4.27 20.32 -6.34
N GLU A 309 -5.30 19.68 -6.88
CA GLU A 309 -6.62 20.29 -7.07
C GLU A 309 -7.30 20.69 -5.75
N PHE A 310 -6.90 20.09 -4.62
CA PHE A 310 -7.43 20.36 -3.29
C PHE A 310 -6.53 21.27 -2.45
N VAL A 311 -5.40 21.70 -3.00
CA VAL A 311 -4.48 22.63 -2.33
C VAL A 311 -4.76 24.03 -2.85
N PRO A 312 -5.15 24.98 -1.99
CA PRO A 312 -5.38 26.35 -2.41
C PRO A 312 -4.12 26.94 -3.07
N SER A 313 -4.31 27.61 -4.20
CA SER A 313 -3.24 28.38 -4.81
C SER A 313 -2.92 29.61 -3.94
N LEU A 314 -1.67 30.00 -3.92
CA LEU A 314 -1.27 31.29 -3.39
C LEU A 314 -1.84 32.41 -4.28
N ASP A 315 -1.98 33.60 -3.74
CA ASP A 315 -2.22 34.76 -4.59
C ASP A 315 -1.00 35.02 -5.51
N ASP A 316 -1.23 35.74 -6.60
CA ASP A 316 -0.20 35.97 -7.63
C ASP A 316 1.07 36.62 -7.06
N ARG A 317 0.94 37.52 -6.09
CA ARG A 317 2.05 38.24 -5.48
C ARG A 317 2.92 37.29 -4.65
N ASP A 318 2.28 36.48 -3.82
CA ASP A 318 2.95 35.52 -2.96
C ASP A 318 3.54 34.34 -3.77
N ALA A 319 2.84 33.89 -4.81
CA ALA A 319 3.35 32.90 -5.74
C ALA A 319 4.62 33.41 -6.45
N VAL A 320 4.61 34.64 -6.99
CA VAL A 320 5.79 35.25 -7.62
C VAL A 320 6.94 35.41 -6.62
N ARG A 321 6.66 35.84 -5.38
CA ARG A 321 7.68 35.99 -4.34
C ARG A 321 8.34 34.65 -4.03
N GLN A 322 7.55 33.62 -3.82
CA GLN A 322 8.04 32.29 -3.50
C GLN A 322 8.84 31.66 -4.67
N LEU A 323 8.33 31.77 -5.90
CA LEU A 323 9.01 31.27 -7.10
C LEU A 323 10.35 31.97 -7.39
N ARG A 324 10.48 33.24 -7.00
CA ARG A 324 11.74 34.01 -7.09
C ARG A 324 12.71 33.67 -5.97
N GLY A 325 12.36 32.81 -5.02
CA GLY A 325 13.22 32.46 -3.87
C GLY A 325 13.37 33.56 -2.82
N VAL A 326 12.47 34.56 -2.81
CA VAL A 326 12.44 35.58 -1.79
C VAL A 326 11.64 35.02 -0.60
N VAL A 327 12.39 34.44 0.36
CA VAL A 327 11.79 33.91 1.61
C VAL A 327 11.43 35.11 2.48
N SER A 328 10.21 35.12 3.02
CA SER A 328 9.73 36.10 4.01
C SER A 328 10.30 35.81 5.39
#